data_e0976129d64be2ee6402555a4da00f0f
#
_entry.id   e0976129d64be2ee6402555a4da00f0f
#
_cell.length_a   1.000
_cell.length_b   1.000
_cell.length_c   1.000
_cell.angle_alpha   90.00
_cell.angle_beta   90.00
_cell.angle_gamma   90.00
#
_symmetry.space_group_name_H-M   'P 1'
#
loop_
_entity.id
_entity.type
_entity.pdbx_description
1 polymer ?
#
loop_
_entity_poly.entity_id
_entity_poly.type
_entity_poly.pdbx_seq_one_letter_code
_entity_poly.pdbx_strand_id
1 'polypeptide(L)'
;MEVKSILLAGAVACALTLGVRAEQPAAAASEERVLYEANWESLDKRPIQQWYKDAKFGIIIHWGPYSVPAFAPADHKGIFMRYSEQYQGHLQLLKNRAFQKHHSEKYHDAPYANFAAQFKAENYNPAEWADLFKRAGAKYAMLTSKHHDGFTLWPSPNTPYYNAVAMGPGRDLAGDFITAMRTAGLKCGFYFSVKEFLNPRYLEARRRNTLPQWSEEVNFPQMKDLVERYKIDIFCPDGEWDDPGTCWKSVEFLQWLFNESSMRDTIVVGDRWGKDCRGNHGGYWTCEYAIEGLGREALRRGMPQEHPWEEWRALGWSFGWNKFEQSRHYMTESQCIERLVWCVSGGGNLVLDVGPTPDGRIPVIMQDRLLAMGRWLDVNGEAIYGSRIWWTKDYESAKANRLYFTRQGETVYAITFRWPDAARPITMHDVGKVKNVTLVGAPDAKVVWEAKDGTLTFSAVPLAPDTLPCQHAWTFRIER
;
A
#
# COMPACT_ATOMS: atom_id res chain seq x y z
N MET A 1 27.69 78.51 -15.52
CA MET A 1 28.72 79.00 -14.59
C MET A 1 29.45 77.76 -14.11
N GLU A 2 30.59 77.60 -14.71
CA GLU A 2 31.90 77.17 -14.23
C GLU A 2 31.98 75.80 -13.55
N VAL A 3 32.47 74.76 -14.21
CA VAL A 3 33.84 74.33 -14.47
C VAL A 3 34.78 74.41 -13.25
N LYS A 4 35.22 73.25 -12.76
CA LYS A 4 36.66 73.03 -12.42
C LYS A 4 36.99 71.55 -12.46
N SER A 5 37.83 71.20 -13.43
CA SER A 5 38.62 69.98 -13.52
C SER A 5 39.75 70.01 -12.46
N ILE A 6 40.07 68.82 -11.90
CA ILE A 6 41.41 68.58 -11.33
C ILE A 6 41.86 67.21 -11.78
N LEU A 7 42.95 67.22 -12.58
CA LEU A 7 43.80 66.09 -12.91
C LEU A 7 44.67 65.74 -11.68
N LEU A 8 44.85 64.47 -11.38
CA LEU A 8 46.08 64.02 -10.71
C LEU A 8 46.51 62.65 -11.27
N ALA A 9 47.82 62.63 -11.46
CA ALA A 9 48.58 61.64 -12.19
C ALA A 9 48.83 60.33 -11.44
N GLY A 10 48.90 59.28 -12.15
CA GLY A 10 49.78 58.16 -12.28
C GLY A 10 50.44 57.49 -11.05
N ALA A 11 50.16 56.17 -10.93
CA ALA A 11 51.19 55.22 -10.48
C ALA A 11 50.80 53.85 -11.10
N VAL A 12 51.65 53.37 -12.01
CA VAL A 12 51.59 52.04 -12.59
C VAL A 12 52.19 51.10 -11.57
N ALA A 13 51.35 50.20 -10.96
CA ALA A 13 51.80 49.07 -10.20
C ALA A 13 51.59 47.81 -11.07
N CYS A 14 52.68 47.21 -11.51
CA CYS A 14 52.72 45.94 -12.21
C CYS A 14 52.43 44.83 -11.19
N ALA A 15 51.23 44.29 -11.17
CA ALA A 15 50.85 43.09 -10.39
C ALA A 15 50.98 41.87 -11.26
N LEU A 16 51.95 41.02 -10.99
CA LEU A 16 52.06 39.65 -11.50
C LEU A 16 50.89 38.82 -10.98
N THR A 17 49.88 38.58 -11.81
CA THR A 17 48.82 37.60 -11.50
C THR A 17 49.33 36.21 -11.82
N LEU A 18 49.69 35.46 -10.76
CA LEU A 18 49.78 34.00 -10.80
C LEU A 18 48.37 33.45 -11.12
N GLY A 19 48.19 32.96 -12.34
CA GLY A 19 46.97 32.29 -12.72
C GLY A 19 46.81 30.97 -12.01
N VAL A 20 46.00 30.94 -10.96
CA VAL A 20 45.45 29.70 -10.38
C VAL A 20 44.42 29.21 -11.38
N ARG A 21 44.77 28.18 -12.16
CA ARG A 21 43.86 27.45 -13.02
C ARG A 21 42.90 26.69 -12.07
N ALA A 22 41.68 27.17 -11.94
CA ALA A 22 40.60 26.41 -11.31
C ALA A 22 40.40 25.14 -12.11
N GLU A 23 40.74 24.01 -11.54
CA GLU A 23 40.29 22.70 -12.08
C GLU A 23 38.78 22.70 -12.08
N GLN A 24 38.18 22.60 -13.27
CA GLN A 24 36.76 22.30 -13.42
C GLN A 24 36.53 20.94 -12.75
N PRO A 25 35.50 20.81 -11.88
CA PRO A 25 35.13 19.50 -11.35
C PRO A 25 34.84 18.59 -12.52
N ALA A 26 35.53 17.44 -12.57
CA ALA A 26 35.28 16.41 -13.56
C ALA A 26 33.76 16.14 -13.61
N ALA A 27 33.19 16.23 -14.82
CA ALA A 27 31.81 15.87 -15.04
C ALA A 27 31.62 14.46 -14.48
N ALA A 28 30.70 14.30 -13.54
CA ALA A 28 30.33 13.00 -13.03
C ALA A 28 29.99 12.12 -14.23
N ALA A 29 30.66 10.98 -14.37
CA ALA A 29 30.38 10.02 -15.39
C ALA A 29 28.88 9.71 -15.31
N SER A 30 28.14 9.98 -16.39
CA SER A 30 26.74 9.60 -16.47
C SER A 30 26.70 8.08 -16.35
N GLU A 31 26.19 7.56 -15.25
CA GLU A 31 25.91 6.13 -15.13
C GLU A 31 25.09 5.73 -16.34
N GLU A 32 25.58 4.73 -17.08
CA GLU A 32 24.93 4.26 -18.30
C GLU A 32 23.52 3.78 -17.92
N ARG A 33 22.51 4.42 -18.48
CA ARG A 33 21.11 4.18 -18.14
C ARG A 33 20.72 2.76 -18.51
N VAL A 34 20.25 1.98 -17.53
CA VAL A 34 19.69 0.65 -17.79
C VAL A 34 18.39 0.79 -18.56
N LEU A 35 18.30 0.14 -19.73
CA LEU A 35 17.08 0.02 -20.53
C LEU A 35 16.53 -1.40 -20.40
N TYR A 36 15.22 -1.49 -20.27
CA TYR A 36 14.51 -2.76 -20.12
C TYR A 36 13.84 -3.17 -21.42
N GLU A 37 13.94 -4.44 -21.76
CA GLU A 37 13.24 -5.04 -22.89
C GLU A 37 11.82 -5.45 -22.50
N ALA A 38 10.90 -5.59 -23.49
CA ALA A 38 9.51 -6.02 -23.26
C ALA A 38 9.43 -7.55 -23.04
N ASN A 39 10.14 -8.03 -22.05
CA ASN A 39 10.09 -9.43 -21.57
C ASN A 39 10.37 -9.52 -20.08
N TRP A 40 9.88 -10.56 -19.44
CA TRP A 40 10.02 -10.74 -17.99
C TRP A 40 11.47 -10.91 -17.54
N GLU A 41 12.32 -11.54 -18.34
CA GLU A 41 13.75 -11.71 -18.01
C GLU A 41 14.47 -10.38 -17.78
N SER A 42 14.09 -9.36 -18.54
CA SER A 42 14.63 -8.01 -18.43
C SER A 42 13.93 -7.20 -17.32
N LEU A 43 12.59 -7.19 -17.33
CA LEU A 43 11.78 -6.36 -16.44
C LEU A 43 11.91 -6.75 -14.96
N ASP A 44 12.03 -8.04 -14.66
CA ASP A 44 12.17 -8.54 -13.27
C ASP A 44 13.54 -8.21 -12.65
N LYS A 45 14.53 -7.80 -13.44
CA LYS A 45 15.82 -7.28 -12.94
C LYS A 45 15.71 -5.90 -12.31
N ARG A 46 14.58 -5.19 -12.55
CA ARG A 46 14.39 -3.84 -11.99
C ARG A 46 14.24 -3.92 -10.47
N PRO A 47 15.09 -3.21 -9.70
CA PRO A 47 15.03 -3.26 -8.25
C PRO A 47 13.76 -2.57 -7.73
N ILE A 48 13.11 -3.18 -6.75
CA ILE A 48 12.03 -2.54 -6.00
C ILE A 48 12.64 -1.50 -5.08
N GLN A 49 12.07 -0.30 -5.07
CA GLN A 49 12.57 0.87 -4.36
C GLN A 49 12.69 0.63 -2.86
N GLN A 50 13.75 1.17 -2.25
CA GLN A 50 14.04 0.97 -0.85
C GLN A 50 12.95 1.52 0.07
N TRP A 51 12.37 2.68 -0.30
CA TRP A 51 11.29 3.28 0.49
C TRP A 51 10.10 2.33 0.70
N TYR A 52 9.75 1.53 -0.32
CA TYR A 52 8.65 0.56 -0.24
C TYR A 52 8.97 -0.60 0.71
N LYS A 53 10.22 -1.11 0.65
CA LYS A 53 10.70 -2.16 1.55
C LYS A 53 10.75 -1.73 3.01
N ASP A 54 10.88 -0.43 3.25
CA ASP A 54 10.97 0.16 4.59
C ASP A 54 9.63 0.66 5.14
N ALA A 55 8.66 0.91 4.26
CA ALA A 55 7.36 1.50 4.58
C ALA A 55 6.51 0.64 5.52
N LYS A 56 6.42 -0.67 5.31
CA LYS A 56 5.75 -1.69 6.10
C LYS A 56 4.24 -1.55 6.26
N PHE A 57 3.68 -0.33 6.22
CA PHE A 57 2.27 -0.07 6.38
C PHE A 57 1.77 0.94 5.36
N GLY A 58 0.74 0.55 4.61
CA GLY A 58 0.01 1.36 3.65
C GLY A 58 -1.50 1.28 3.85
N ILE A 59 -2.21 2.14 3.14
CA ILE A 59 -3.69 2.16 3.10
C ILE A 59 -4.12 2.13 1.64
N ILE A 60 -5.15 1.32 1.33
CA ILE A 60 -5.84 1.35 0.06
C ILE A 60 -7.28 1.80 0.29
N ILE A 61 -7.86 2.50 -0.69
CA ILE A 61 -9.20 3.04 -0.58
C ILE A 61 -10.05 2.50 -1.73
N HIS A 62 -11.08 1.71 -1.41
CA HIS A 62 -12.09 1.28 -2.37
C HIS A 62 -13.29 2.23 -2.34
N TRP A 63 -13.41 3.08 -3.36
CA TRP A 63 -14.43 4.12 -3.40
C TRP A 63 -14.89 4.41 -4.84
N GLY A 64 -16.20 4.54 -5.01
CA GLY A 64 -16.81 4.75 -6.32
C GLY A 64 -18.34 4.59 -6.28
N PRO A 65 -19.02 4.49 -7.43
CA PRO A 65 -20.48 4.35 -7.53
C PRO A 65 -21.07 3.18 -6.74
N TYR A 66 -20.33 2.09 -6.55
CA TYR A 66 -20.75 0.94 -5.71
C TYR A 66 -20.93 1.32 -4.22
N SER A 67 -20.39 2.43 -3.76
CA SER A 67 -20.65 2.95 -2.41
C SER A 67 -22.09 3.48 -2.24
N VAL A 68 -22.82 3.72 -3.33
CA VAL A 68 -24.22 4.17 -3.28
C VAL A 68 -25.15 3.01 -2.84
N PRO A 69 -25.20 1.87 -3.53
CA PRO A 69 -25.94 0.72 -3.02
C PRO A 69 -25.34 0.17 -1.73
N ALA A 70 -24.01 0.20 -1.58
CA ALA A 70 -23.29 -0.21 -0.40
C ALA A 70 -23.78 -1.54 0.16
N PHE A 71 -23.94 -2.55 -0.71
CA PHE A 71 -24.57 -3.81 -0.37
C PHE A 71 -23.73 -5.01 -0.77
N ALA A 72 -23.53 -5.88 0.19
CA ALA A 72 -23.22 -7.28 0.00
C ALA A 72 -23.78 -8.07 1.20
N PRO A 73 -24.11 -9.38 1.06
CA PRO A 73 -24.56 -10.21 2.19
C PRO A 73 -23.44 -10.40 3.21
N ALA A 74 -23.41 -9.58 4.28
CA ALA A 74 -22.32 -9.53 5.25
C ALA A 74 -22.03 -10.88 5.93
N ASP A 75 -23.05 -11.69 6.22
CA ASP A 75 -22.88 -12.99 6.90
C ASP A 75 -22.69 -14.18 5.93
N HIS A 76 -22.47 -13.93 4.65
CA HIS A 76 -22.28 -15.01 3.68
C HIS A 76 -20.97 -15.78 3.94
N LYS A 77 -20.97 -17.13 3.78
CA LYS A 77 -19.80 -17.97 4.05
C LYS A 77 -18.63 -17.76 3.06
N GLY A 78 -18.95 -17.49 1.79
CA GLY A 78 -17.93 -17.23 0.75
C GLY A 78 -17.47 -15.78 0.79
N ILE A 79 -16.16 -15.57 0.85
CA ILE A 79 -15.58 -14.23 1.00
C ILE A 79 -15.95 -13.29 -0.14
N PHE A 80 -15.85 -13.72 -1.40
CA PHE A 80 -16.18 -12.90 -2.57
C PHE A 80 -17.64 -12.45 -2.64
N MET A 81 -18.52 -13.16 -1.92
CA MET A 81 -19.94 -12.80 -1.82
C MET A 81 -20.18 -11.63 -0.86
N ARG A 82 -19.19 -11.22 -0.12
CA ARG A 82 -19.27 -10.12 0.87
C ARG A 82 -18.78 -8.79 0.30
N TYR A 83 -18.26 -8.77 -0.94
CA TYR A 83 -17.62 -7.62 -1.57
C TYR A 83 -18.66 -6.69 -2.20
N SER A 84 -18.92 -5.53 -1.54
CA SER A 84 -19.87 -4.53 -2.03
C SER A 84 -19.36 -3.79 -3.26
N GLU A 85 -18.06 -3.67 -3.43
CA GLU A 85 -17.42 -3.08 -4.61
C GLU A 85 -17.65 -3.94 -5.87
N GLN A 86 -17.95 -5.22 -5.70
CA GLN A 86 -18.33 -6.14 -6.77
C GLN A 86 -19.83 -6.12 -7.11
N TYR A 87 -20.60 -5.16 -6.58
CA TYR A 87 -22.06 -5.10 -6.74
C TYR A 87 -22.50 -5.23 -8.19
N GLN A 88 -21.86 -4.49 -9.10
CA GLN A 88 -22.20 -4.53 -10.53
C GLN A 88 -21.90 -5.91 -11.13
N GLY A 89 -20.75 -6.50 -10.84
CA GLY A 89 -20.38 -7.84 -11.31
C GLY A 89 -21.34 -8.92 -10.82
N HIS A 90 -21.71 -8.89 -9.54
CA HIS A 90 -22.71 -9.79 -8.97
C HIS A 90 -24.09 -9.60 -9.56
N LEU A 91 -24.50 -8.36 -9.83
CA LEU A 91 -25.81 -8.05 -10.38
C LEU A 91 -25.96 -8.54 -11.83
N GLN A 92 -25.02 -8.22 -12.69
CA GLN A 92 -25.17 -8.36 -14.15
C GLN A 92 -24.42 -9.56 -14.73
N LEU A 93 -23.19 -9.85 -14.28
CA LEU A 93 -22.39 -10.94 -14.84
C LEU A 93 -22.69 -12.27 -14.15
N LEU A 94 -22.64 -12.30 -12.83
CA LEU A 94 -22.86 -13.50 -12.03
C LEU A 94 -24.35 -13.76 -11.76
N LYS A 95 -25.21 -12.79 -12.01
CA LYS A 95 -26.66 -12.84 -11.80
C LYS A 95 -27.04 -13.40 -10.43
N ASN A 96 -26.33 -12.92 -9.40
CA ASN A 96 -26.50 -13.39 -8.05
C ASN A 96 -27.86 -12.97 -7.47
N ARG A 97 -28.64 -13.95 -6.99
CA ARG A 97 -30.01 -13.76 -6.51
C ARG A 97 -30.12 -12.74 -5.36
N ALA A 98 -29.15 -12.70 -4.43
CA ALA A 98 -29.21 -11.76 -3.32
C ALA A 98 -29.05 -10.31 -3.80
N PHE A 99 -28.10 -10.08 -4.72
CA PHE A 99 -27.89 -8.76 -5.33
C PHE A 99 -29.05 -8.35 -6.23
N GLN A 100 -29.58 -9.27 -7.07
CA GLN A 100 -30.74 -9.00 -7.90
C GLN A 100 -31.97 -8.64 -7.06
N LYS A 101 -32.25 -9.42 -5.98
CA LYS A 101 -33.36 -9.14 -5.07
C LYS A 101 -33.21 -7.76 -4.43
N HIS A 102 -32.03 -7.47 -3.84
CA HIS A 102 -31.76 -6.16 -3.25
C HIS A 102 -31.93 -5.03 -4.27
N HIS A 103 -31.44 -5.23 -5.50
CA HIS A 103 -31.50 -4.21 -6.54
C HIS A 103 -32.94 -3.94 -7.00
N SER A 104 -33.72 -4.99 -7.23
CA SER A 104 -35.12 -4.85 -7.59
C SER A 104 -35.95 -4.19 -6.49
N GLU A 105 -35.79 -4.62 -5.22
CA GLU A 105 -36.55 -4.08 -4.08
C GLU A 105 -36.20 -2.62 -3.76
N LYS A 106 -34.94 -2.21 -3.93
CA LYS A 106 -34.47 -0.88 -3.52
C LYS A 106 -34.37 0.12 -4.67
N TYR A 107 -34.08 -0.34 -5.87
CA TYR A 107 -33.78 0.51 -7.02
C TYR A 107 -34.66 0.21 -8.23
N HIS A 108 -35.69 -0.68 -8.09
CA HIS A 108 -36.68 -0.99 -9.13
C HIS A 108 -36.02 -1.34 -10.47
N ASP A 109 -34.95 -2.15 -10.42
CA ASP A 109 -34.14 -2.57 -11.55
C ASP A 109 -33.55 -1.45 -12.42
N ALA A 110 -33.38 -0.25 -11.82
CA ALA A 110 -32.74 0.87 -12.49
C ALA A 110 -31.33 0.52 -12.98
N PRO A 111 -30.85 1.03 -14.11
CA PRO A 111 -29.50 0.76 -14.58
C PRO A 111 -28.43 1.10 -13.52
N TYR A 112 -27.45 0.20 -13.31
CA TYR A 112 -26.34 0.43 -12.36
C TYR A 112 -25.63 1.77 -12.61
N ALA A 113 -25.48 2.17 -13.88
CA ALA A 113 -24.81 3.43 -14.25
C ALA A 113 -25.47 4.68 -13.61
N ASN A 114 -26.73 4.58 -13.17
CA ASN A 114 -27.41 5.68 -12.48
C ASN A 114 -26.78 5.99 -11.10
N PHE A 115 -26.04 5.06 -10.51
CA PHE A 115 -25.33 5.29 -9.26
C PHE A 115 -24.18 6.31 -9.42
N ALA A 116 -23.60 6.42 -10.60
CA ALA A 116 -22.58 7.44 -10.88
C ALA A 116 -23.10 8.87 -10.64
N ALA A 117 -24.35 9.15 -11.01
CA ALA A 117 -24.97 10.46 -10.76
C ALA A 117 -25.35 10.68 -9.29
N GLN A 118 -25.50 9.61 -8.51
CA GLN A 118 -25.82 9.64 -7.07
C GLN A 118 -24.56 9.62 -6.19
N PHE A 119 -23.43 9.25 -6.74
CA PHE A 119 -22.13 9.31 -6.07
C PHE A 119 -21.64 10.77 -6.05
N LYS A 120 -21.87 11.49 -4.96
CA LYS A 120 -21.69 12.95 -4.89
C LYS A 120 -20.40 13.42 -4.24
N ALA A 121 -19.83 12.62 -3.34
CA ALA A 121 -18.61 12.97 -2.62
C ALA A 121 -18.65 14.37 -1.93
N GLU A 122 -19.84 14.84 -1.51
CA GLU A 122 -20.07 16.19 -0.99
C GLU A 122 -19.34 16.49 0.30
N ASN A 123 -19.01 15.45 1.07
CA ASN A 123 -18.24 15.55 2.31
C ASN A 123 -16.78 15.05 2.15
N TYR A 124 -16.34 14.84 0.91
CA TYR A 124 -14.97 14.42 0.66
C TYR A 124 -13.97 15.53 0.99
N ASN A 125 -13.20 15.31 2.04
CA ASN A 125 -12.08 16.16 2.42
C ASN A 125 -10.77 15.36 2.36
N PRO A 126 -9.99 15.48 1.27
CA PRO A 126 -8.76 14.71 1.10
C PRO A 126 -7.69 15.05 2.13
N ALA A 127 -7.69 16.26 2.70
CA ALA A 127 -6.75 16.64 3.74
C ALA A 127 -7.05 15.91 5.08
N GLU A 128 -8.33 15.72 5.43
CA GLU A 128 -8.72 14.92 6.59
C GLU A 128 -8.35 13.43 6.41
N TRP A 129 -8.49 12.89 5.20
CA TRP A 129 -8.03 11.54 4.91
C TRP A 129 -6.51 11.43 5.09
N ALA A 130 -5.75 12.38 4.56
CA ALA A 130 -4.30 12.39 4.68
C ALA A 130 -3.83 12.51 6.13
N ASP A 131 -4.47 13.36 6.95
CA ASP A 131 -4.19 13.48 8.38
C ASP A 131 -4.48 12.16 9.11
N LEU A 132 -5.64 11.55 8.85
CA LEU A 132 -6.00 10.26 9.43
C LEU A 132 -4.96 9.19 9.09
N PHE A 133 -4.54 9.07 7.84
CA PHE A 133 -3.59 8.05 7.39
C PHE A 133 -2.19 8.28 7.98
N LYS A 134 -1.77 9.54 8.06
CA LYS A 134 -0.51 9.91 8.71
C LYS A 134 -0.54 9.56 10.21
N ARG A 135 -1.61 9.92 10.91
CA ARG A 135 -1.81 9.60 12.33
C ARG A 135 -1.97 8.09 12.57
N ALA A 136 -2.46 7.35 11.60
CA ALA A 136 -2.47 5.89 11.64
C ALA A 136 -1.07 5.27 11.53
N GLY A 137 -0.06 6.04 11.12
CA GLY A 137 1.32 5.59 10.90
C GLY A 137 1.58 5.05 9.50
N ALA A 138 0.63 5.17 8.55
CA ALA A 138 0.84 4.75 7.18
C ALA A 138 1.97 5.56 6.51
N LYS A 139 2.70 4.92 5.60
CA LYS A 139 3.77 5.52 4.81
C LYS A 139 3.38 5.76 3.37
N TYR A 140 2.37 5.08 2.90
CA TYR A 140 1.81 5.26 1.56
C TYR A 140 0.30 5.00 1.54
N ALA A 141 -0.35 5.52 0.51
CA ALA A 141 -1.77 5.30 0.27
C ALA A 141 -2.08 5.14 -1.23
N MET A 142 -3.02 4.27 -1.54
CA MET A 142 -3.51 4.01 -2.89
C MET A 142 -5.02 4.24 -2.97
N LEU A 143 -5.48 4.94 -4.01
CA LEU A 143 -6.91 5.10 -4.30
C LEU A 143 -7.28 4.22 -5.49
N THR A 144 -8.45 3.58 -5.47
CA THR A 144 -9.03 2.95 -6.65
C THR A 144 -9.37 4.04 -7.68
N SER A 145 -8.42 4.33 -8.60
CA SER A 145 -8.67 5.31 -9.66
C SER A 145 -9.82 4.89 -10.58
N LYS A 146 -9.92 3.58 -10.83
CA LYS A 146 -11.01 2.92 -11.55
C LYS A 146 -11.19 1.52 -10.99
N HIS A 147 -12.42 1.13 -10.64
CA HIS A 147 -12.77 -0.25 -10.30
C HIS A 147 -13.39 -0.97 -11.51
N HIS A 148 -13.83 -2.22 -11.36
CA HIS A 148 -14.31 -3.06 -12.47
C HIS A 148 -15.60 -2.56 -13.14
N ASP A 149 -16.33 -1.64 -12.51
CA ASP A 149 -17.49 -0.98 -13.11
C ASP A 149 -17.12 0.06 -14.19
N GLY A 150 -15.83 0.40 -14.29
CA GLY A 150 -15.29 1.30 -15.30
C GLY A 150 -15.46 2.79 -15.00
N PHE A 151 -16.02 3.16 -13.83
CA PHE A 151 -16.10 4.57 -13.43
C PHE A 151 -14.72 5.09 -13.01
N THR A 152 -14.27 6.18 -13.64
CA THR A 152 -12.97 6.76 -13.35
C THR A 152 -13.09 7.94 -12.38
N LEU A 153 -12.23 7.97 -11.34
CA LEU A 153 -12.23 9.05 -10.36
C LEU A 153 -11.44 10.30 -10.82
N TRP A 154 -11.01 10.31 -12.09
CA TRP A 154 -10.28 11.42 -12.73
C TRP A 154 -10.86 11.70 -14.13
N PRO A 155 -10.55 12.85 -14.75
CA PRO A 155 -11.01 13.19 -16.10
C PRO A 155 -10.28 12.38 -17.18
N SER A 156 -10.58 11.08 -17.24
CA SER A 156 -9.96 10.15 -18.19
C SER A 156 -10.36 10.48 -19.64
N PRO A 157 -9.40 10.59 -20.56
CA PRO A 157 -9.70 10.90 -21.96
C PRO A 157 -10.52 9.80 -22.65
N ASN A 158 -10.40 8.55 -22.20
CA ASN A 158 -11.09 7.39 -22.79
C ASN A 158 -12.49 7.15 -22.21
N THR A 159 -12.86 7.87 -21.15
CA THR A 159 -14.18 7.78 -20.49
C THR A 159 -14.76 9.17 -20.27
N PRO A 160 -15.03 9.97 -21.32
CA PRO A 160 -15.36 11.38 -21.19
C PRO A 160 -16.70 11.65 -20.46
N TYR A 161 -17.60 10.67 -20.42
CA TYR A 161 -18.93 10.82 -19.84
C TYR A 161 -19.15 9.96 -18.59
N TYR A 162 -18.28 9.00 -18.28
CA TYR A 162 -18.44 8.09 -17.15
C TYR A 162 -17.25 8.24 -16.18
N ASN A 163 -17.13 9.45 -15.62
CA ASN A 163 -16.06 9.82 -14.69
C ASN A 163 -16.53 10.84 -13.67
N ALA A 164 -15.76 11.03 -12.59
CA ALA A 164 -16.09 11.88 -11.46
C ALA A 164 -16.16 13.38 -11.79
N VAL A 165 -15.56 13.82 -12.89
CA VAL A 165 -15.66 15.24 -13.34
C VAL A 165 -16.92 15.49 -14.14
N ALA A 166 -17.30 14.55 -15.01
CA ALA A 166 -18.48 14.68 -15.87
C ALA A 166 -19.79 14.33 -15.15
N MET A 167 -19.73 13.46 -14.13
CA MET A 167 -20.89 12.95 -13.39
C MET A 167 -20.64 12.97 -11.87
N GLY A 168 -21.73 12.99 -11.12
CA GLY A 168 -21.69 12.84 -9.66
C GLY A 168 -20.97 13.99 -8.96
N PRO A 169 -19.69 13.84 -8.56
CA PRO A 169 -18.92 14.83 -7.79
C PRO A 169 -18.62 16.13 -8.55
N GLY A 170 -18.49 16.10 -9.86
CA GLY A 170 -18.10 17.27 -10.67
C GLY A 170 -16.66 17.75 -10.42
N ARG A 171 -15.75 16.86 -9.94
CA ARG A 171 -14.37 17.21 -9.57
C ARG A 171 -13.40 16.03 -9.79
N ASP A 172 -12.11 16.35 -9.90
CA ASP A 172 -11.03 15.37 -10.02
C ASP A 172 -10.65 14.83 -8.64
N LEU A 173 -11.35 13.78 -8.21
CA LEU A 173 -11.13 13.15 -6.91
C LEU A 173 -9.73 12.52 -6.79
N ALA A 174 -9.19 11.99 -7.87
CA ALA A 174 -7.86 11.40 -7.90
C ALA A 174 -6.76 12.45 -7.75
N GLY A 175 -6.89 13.59 -8.44
CA GLY A 175 -5.95 14.71 -8.30
C GLY A 175 -5.95 15.32 -6.92
N ASP A 176 -7.13 15.51 -6.33
CA ASP A 176 -7.30 16.00 -4.96
C ASP A 176 -6.63 15.06 -3.95
N PHE A 177 -6.84 13.73 -4.11
CA PHE A 177 -6.21 12.70 -3.28
C PHE A 177 -4.68 12.79 -3.34
N ILE A 178 -4.09 12.76 -4.54
CA ILE A 178 -2.63 12.81 -4.71
C ILE A 178 -2.04 14.08 -4.09
N THR A 179 -2.69 15.21 -4.29
CA THR A 179 -2.26 16.50 -3.75
C THR A 179 -2.22 16.48 -2.22
N ALA A 180 -3.27 15.98 -1.59
CA ALA A 180 -3.36 15.91 -0.14
C ALA A 180 -2.35 14.92 0.48
N MET A 181 -2.21 13.72 -0.12
CA MET A 181 -1.25 12.71 0.37
C MET A 181 0.19 13.25 0.32
N ARG A 182 0.59 13.89 -0.79
CA ARG A 182 1.92 14.52 -0.90
C ARG A 182 2.13 15.63 0.10
N THR A 183 1.14 16.49 0.29
CA THR A 183 1.21 17.57 1.28
C THR A 183 1.42 17.03 2.69
N ALA A 184 0.84 15.88 3.01
CA ALA A 184 1.05 15.19 4.28
C ALA A 184 2.39 14.43 4.37
N GLY A 185 3.14 14.32 3.27
CA GLY A 185 4.42 13.58 3.21
C GLY A 185 4.25 12.07 3.00
N LEU A 186 3.09 11.62 2.54
CA LEU A 186 2.83 10.22 2.20
C LEU A 186 3.21 9.94 0.75
N LYS A 187 3.79 8.77 0.50
CA LYS A 187 3.88 8.20 -0.84
C LYS A 187 2.49 7.83 -1.32
N CYS A 188 2.18 8.03 -2.61
CA CYS A 188 0.82 7.82 -3.07
C CYS A 188 0.72 7.35 -4.52
N GLY A 189 -0.40 6.70 -4.82
CA GLY A 189 -0.66 6.22 -6.16
C GLY A 189 -2.02 5.56 -6.30
N PHE A 190 -2.12 4.65 -7.26
CA PHE A 190 -3.40 4.11 -7.67
C PHE A 190 -3.44 2.60 -7.79
N TYR A 191 -4.58 2.06 -7.39
CA TYR A 191 -5.13 0.83 -7.91
C TYR A 191 -5.86 1.14 -9.23
N PHE A 192 -5.78 0.24 -10.20
CA PHE A 192 -6.42 0.39 -11.50
C PHE A 192 -6.97 -0.95 -12.02
N SER A 193 -8.27 -1.02 -12.26
CA SER A 193 -8.87 -2.19 -12.92
C SER A 193 -8.59 -2.20 -14.42
N VAL A 194 -8.06 -3.31 -14.93
CA VAL A 194 -7.91 -3.54 -16.37
C VAL A 194 -9.22 -3.94 -17.05
N LYS A 195 -10.26 -4.27 -16.25
CA LYS A 195 -11.60 -4.63 -16.69
C LYS A 195 -12.57 -3.45 -16.57
N GLU A 196 -13.58 -3.44 -17.44
CA GLU A 196 -14.71 -2.50 -17.38
C GLU A 196 -16.01 -3.21 -17.68
N PHE A 197 -16.65 -3.78 -16.67
CA PHE A 197 -17.82 -4.64 -16.83
C PHE A 197 -19.05 -3.96 -17.44
N LEU A 198 -19.13 -2.63 -17.38
CA LEU A 198 -20.20 -1.84 -18.03
C LEU A 198 -19.85 -1.40 -19.45
N ASN A 199 -18.59 -1.49 -19.85
CA ASN A 199 -18.17 -1.00 -21.15
C ASN A 199 -18.47 -2.04 -22.26
N PRO A 200 -19.36 -1.74 -23.24
CA PRO A 200 -19.66 -2.68 -24.31
C PRO A 200 -18.45 -3.08 -25.14
N ARG A 201 -17.47 -2.18 -25.32
CA ARG A 201 -16.22 -2.47 -26.05
C ARG A 201 -15.37 -3.50 -25.32
N TYR A 202 -15.32 -3.44 -23.97
CA TYR A 202 -14.63 -4.46 -23.17
C TYR A 202 -15.31 -5.83 -23.29
N LEU A 203 -16.64 -5.87 -23.17
CA LEU A 203 -17.40 -7.12 -23.30
C LEU A 203 -17.24 -7.73 -24.69
N GLU A 204 -17.22 -6.90 -25.72
CA GLU A 204 -17.00 -7.33 -27.10
C GLU A 204 -15.56 -7.83 -27.30
N ALA A 205 -14.56 -7.14 -26.75
CA ALA A 205 -13.16 -7.55 -26.82
C ALA A 205 -12.94 -8.91 -26.16
N ARG A 206 -13.59 -9.17 -25.02
CA ARG A 206 -13.58 -10.50 -24.39
C ARG A 206 -14.23 -11.56 -25.29
N ARG A 207 -15.40 -11.26 -25.84
CA ARG A 207 -16.14 -12.20 -26.70
C ARG A 207 -15.38 -12.56 -27.98
N ARG A 208 -14.61 -11.61 -28.54
CA ARG A 208 -13.83 -11.79 -29.77
C ARG A 208 -12.38 -12.18 -29.54
N ASN A 209 -11.91 -12.35 -28.30
CA ASN A 209 -10.51 -12.58 -27.96
C ASN A 209 -9.58 -11.46 -28.47
N THR A 210 -10.00 -10.20 -28.39
CA THR A 210 -9.25 -9.00 -28.80
C THR A 210 -8.86 -8.12 -27.61
N LEU A 211 -8.62 -8.73 -26.44
CA LEU A 211 -8.13 -8.00 -25.25
C LEU A 211 -6.82 -7.26 -25.45
N PRO A 212 -5.86 -7.74 -26.28
CA PRO A 212 -4.66 -6.94 -26.57
C PRO A 212 -4.97 -5.58 -27.20
N GLN A 213 -5.94 -5.52 -28.14
CA GLN A 213 -6.39 -4.26 -28.74
C GLN A 213 -7.10 -3.36 -27.71
N TRP A 214 -7.94 -3.95 -26.86
CA TRP A 214 -8.56 -3.23 -25.74
C TRP A 214 -7.49 -2.58 -24.84
N SER A 215 -6.43 -3.31 -24.49
CA SER A 215 -5.34 -2.81 -23.66
C SER A 215 -4.61 -1.64 -24.31
N GLU A 216 -4.30 -1.73 -25.60
CA GLU A 216 -3.64 -0.65 -26.35
C GLU A 216 -4.52 0.59 -26.52
N GLU A 217 -5.81 0.40 -26.79
CA GLU A 217 -6.71 1.51 -27.11
C GLU A 217 -7.33 2.17 -25.88
N VAL A 218 -7.44 1.47 -24.76
CA VAL A 218 -8.13 1.96 -23.56
C VAL A 218 -7.24 1.93 -22.32
N ASN A 219 -6.72 0.75 -21.91
CA ASN A 219 -5.96 0.66 -20.67
C ASN A 219 -4.66 1.48 -20.73
N PHE A 220 -3.87 1.38 -21.80
CA PHE A 220 -2.60 2.10 -21.90
C PHE A 220 -2.77 3.62 -21.84
N PRO A 221 -3.66 4.25 -22.64
CA PRO A 221 -3.89 5.69 -22.51
C PRO A 221 -4.32 6.10 -21.08
N GLN A 222 -5.18 5.33 -20.43
CA GLN A 222 -5.63 5.60 -19.07
C GLN A 222 -4.47 5.47 -18.05
N MET A 223 -3.73 4.37 -18.10
CA MET A 223 -2.61 4.12 -17.17
C MET A 223 -1.47 5.13 -17.38
N LYS A 224 -1.14 5.45 -18.64
CA LYS A 224 -0.14 6.48 -18.97
C LYS A 224 -0.56 7.86 -18.48
N ASP A 225 -1.82 8.23 -18.68
CA ASP A 225 -2.37 9.50 -18.17
C ASP A 225 -2.29 9.59 -16.64
N LEU A 226 -2.62 8.52 -15.91
CA LEU A 226 -2.47 8.47 -14.44
C LEU A 226 -1.02 8.67 -14.00
N VAL A 227 -0.07 8.00 -14.65
CA VAL A 227 1.35 8.11 -14.31
C VAL A 227 1.87 9.51 -14.63
N GLU A 228 1.60 10.03 -15.84
CA GLU A 228 2.17 11.30 -16.29
C GLU A 228 1.47 12.52 -15.69
N ARG A 229 0.16 12.46 -15.50
CA ARG A 229 -0.61 13.56 -14.91
C ARG A 229 -0.32 13.74 -13.44
N TYR A 230 -0.29 12.62 -12.68
CA TYR A 230 -0.22 12.67 -11.22
C TYR A 230 1.15 12.33 -10.64
N LYS A 231 2.11 11.86 -11.45
CA LYS A 231 3.49 11.54 -11.01
C LYS A 231 3.50 10.63 -9.78
N ILE A 232 2.81 9.50 -9.88
CA ILE A 232 2.54 8.59 -8.77
C ILE A 232 3.76 7.78 -8.34
N ASP A 233 3.86 7.46 -7.03
CA ASP A 233 4.94 6.66 -6.45
C ASP A 233 4.70 5.15 -6.55
N ILE A 234 3.43 4.73 -6.60
CA ILE A 234 3.02 3.33 -6.60
C ILE A 234 1.83 3.11 -7.53
N PHE A 235 1.87 2.01 -8.29
CA PHE A 235 0.80 1.63 -9.20
C PHE A 235 0.52 0.13 -9.12
N CYS A 236 -0.75 -0.23 -8.93
CA CYS A 236 -1.17 -1.63 -8.87
C CYS A 236 -2.37 -1.88 -9.78
N PRO A 237 -2.20 -2.63 -10.88
CA PRO A 237 -3.32 -3.12 -11.68
C PRO A 237 -4.08 -4.20 -10.92
N ASP A 238 -5.31 -4.47 -11.33
CA ASP A 238 -6.15 -5.58 -10.85
C ASP A 238 -7.18 -6.00 -11.89
N GLY A 239 -7.77 -7.17 -11.70
CA GLY A 239 -8.74 -7.73 -12.64
C GLY A 239 -8.12 -8.66 -13.69
N GLU A 240 -6.87 -9.02 -13.54
CA GLU A 240 -6.09 -9.86 -14.45
C GLU A 240 -6.49 -11.35 -14.43
N TRP A 241 -7.28 -11.78 -13.48
CA TRP A 241 -7.49 -13.17 -12.98
C TRP A 241 -7.73 -14.25 -14.04
N ASP A 242 -8.41 -13.90 -15.15
CA ASP A 242 -8.84 -14.88 -16.15
C ASP A 242 -7.84 -15.04 -17.30
N ASP A 243 -7.04 -14.02 -17.57
CA ASP A 243 -6.25 -13.88 -18.78
C ASP A 243 -4.77 -13.65 -18.50
N PRO A 244 -3.84 -14.22 -19.32
CA PRO A 244 -2.41 -14.04 -19.12
C PRO A 244 -1.94 -12.62 -19.43
N GLY A 245 -0.76 -12.25 -18.95
CA GLY A 245 -0.15 -10.93 -19.17
C GLY A 245 -0.04 -10.52 -20.64
N THR A 246 0.06 -11.48 -21.55
CA THR A 246 0.06 -11.23 -22.99
C THR A 246 -1.27 -10.66 -23.51
N CYS A 247 -2.40 -11.03 -22.91
CA CYS A 247 -3.71 -10.45 -23.23
C CYS A 247 -3.80 -8.99 -22.77
N TRP A 248 -3.11 -8.63 -21.71
CA TRP A 248 -3.07 -7.27 -21.19
C TRP A 248 -1.91 -6.43 -21.76
N LYS A 249 -1.02 -7.06 -22.57
CA LYS A 249 0.22 -6.45 -23.10
C LYS A 249 1.08 -5.85 -21.98
N SER A 250 1.22 -6.59 -20.92
CA SER A 250 1.79 -6.12 -19.66
C SER A 250 3.27 -5.77 -19.78
N VAL A 251 4.03 -6.58 -20.55
CA VAL A 251 5.48 -6.33 -20.75
C VAL A 251 5.72 -5.07 -21.57
N GLU A 252 4.89 -4.77 -22.56
CA GLU A 252 4.99 -3.56 -23.38
C GLU A 252 4.67 -2.31 -22.55
N PHE A 253 3.65 -2.38 -21.69
CA PHE A 253 3.35 -1.26 -20.79
C PHE A 253 4.47 -1.03 -19.78
N LEU A 254 5.00 -2.09 -19.16
CA LEU A 254 6.08 -1.99 -18.18
C LEU A 254 7.39 -1.52 -18.82
N GLN A 255 7.68 -1.93 -20.05
CA GLN A 255 8.83 -1.41 -20.81
C GLN A 255 8.72 0.12 -20.96
N TRP A 256 7.56 0.63 -21.41
CA TRP A 256 7.33 2.07 -21.48
C TRP A 256 7.47 2.72 -20.09
N LEU A 257 6.86 2.14 -19.07
CA LEU A 257 6.86 2.68 -17.70
C LEU A 257 8.28 2.85 -17.16
N PHE A 258 9.15 1.87 -17.39
CA PHE A 258 10.51 1.85 -16.84
C PHE A 258 11.56 2.52 -17.72
N ASN A 259 11.26 2.75 -19.00
CA ASN A 259 12.20 3.41 -19.91
C ASN A 259 11.85 4.87 -20.20
N GLU A 260 10.57 5.18 -20.34
CA GLU A 260 10.11 6.44 -20.94
C GLU A 260 9.36 7.34 -19.97
N SER A 261 8.60 6.74 -19.01
CA SER A 261 7.75 7.55 -18.13
C SER A 261 8.57 8.52 -17.27
N SER A 262 7.93 9.61 -16.88
CA SER A 262 8.53 10.58 -15.95
C SER A 262 8.79 10.01 -14.55
N MET A 263 8.20 8.86 -14.23
CA MET A 263 8.33 8.17 -12.93
C MET A 263 9.20 6.91 -13.01
N ARG A 264 9.82 6.64 -14.15
CA ARG A 264 10.59 5.42 -14.45
C ARG A 264 11.61 5.02 -13.37
N ASP A 265 12.23 5.99 -12.73
CA ASP A 265 13.30 5.73 -11.76
C ASP A 265 12.79 5.46 -10.35
N THR A 266 11.56 5.88 -10.02
CA THR A 266 11.04 5.91 -8.64
C THR A 266 9.76 5.12 -8.42
N ILE A 267 8.96 4.86 -9.47
CA ILE A 267 7.69 4.17 -9.34
C ILE A 267 7.87 2.71 -8.89
N VAL A 268 6.98 2.28 -8.01
CA VAL A 268 6.86 0.88 -7.57
C VAL A 268 5.58 0.30 -8.15
N VAL A 269 5.63 -0.96 -8.59
CA VAL A 269 4.47 -1.64 -9.18
C VAL A 269 4.21 -2.98 -8.50
N GLY A 270 2.94 -3.40 -8.47
CA GLY A 270 2.55 -4.73 -8.03
C GLY A 270 2.72 -5.79 -9.12
N ASP A 271 2.31 -7.02 -8.83
CA ASP A 271 2.47 -8.20 -9.68
C ASP A 271 1.20 -8.63 -10.45
N ARG A 272 0.11 -7.83 -10.38
CA ARG A 272 -1.19 -8.18 -10.98
C ARG A 272 -1.29 -7.81 -12.46
N TRP A 273 -0.33 -8.23 -13.25
CA TRP A 273 -0.21 -7.94 -14.68
C TRP A 273 -0.83 -9.00 -15.59
N GLY A 274 -1.19 -10.16 -15.05
CA GLY A 274 -1.80 -11.31 -15.71
C GLY A 274 -1.97 -12.45 -14.72
N LYS A 275 -2.85 -13.41 -15.02
CA LYS A 275 -3.06 -14.59 -14.16
C LYS A 275 -1.78 -15.42 -13.94
N ASP A 276 -0.84 -15.31 -14.85
CA ASP A 276 0.47 -15.96 -14.85
C ASP A 276 1.56 -15.14 -14.15
N CYS A 277 1.26 -13.89 -13.75
CA CYS A 277 2.23 -12.97 -13.19
C CYS A 277 2.28 -12.99 -11.65
N ARG A 278 1.16 -13.24 -10.97
CA ARG A 278 1.10 -13.22 -9.50
C ARG A 278 2.14 -14.14 -8.86
N GLY A 279 2.98 -13.55 -8.00
CA GLY A 279 4.06 -14.24 -7.31
C GLY A 279 5.20 -14.71 -8.23
N ASN A 280 5.23 -14.23 -9.48
CA ASN A 280 6.26 -14.59 -10.44
C ASN A 280 6.94 -13.35 -11.05
N HIS A 281 6.13 -12.38 -11.56
CA HIS A 281 6.62 -11.31 -12.42
C HIS A 281 6.04 -9.95 -12.05
N GLY A 282 6.76 -8.87 -12.40
CA GLY A 282 6.23 -7.52 -12.57
C GLY A 282 6.44 -6.57 -11.41
N GLY A 283 6.82 -7.00 -10.23
CA GLY A 283 7.04 -6.10 -9.11
C GLY A 283 6.90 -6.77 -7.74
N TYR A 284 6.46 -6.03 -6.71
CA TYR A 284 6.19 -6.65 -5.41
C TYR A 284 4.97 -7.58 -5.51
N TRP A 285 5.00 -8.67 -4.75
CA TRP A 285 3.92 -9.64 -4.78
C TRP A 285 2.73 -9.19 -3.92
N THR A 286 1.53 -9.54 -4.35
CA THR A 286 0.30 -9.19 -3.66
C THR A 286 -0.50 -10.41 -3.25
N CYS A 287 -1.09 -10.37 -2.06
CA CYS A 287 -2.09 -11.34 -1.64
C CYS A 287 -3.28 -10.64 -0.96
N GLU A 288 -4.43 -11.29 -1.00
CA GLU A 288 -5.61 -10.86 -0.26
C GLU A 288 -5.90 -11.84 0.87
N TYR A 289 -6.12 -11.29 2.07
CA TYR A 289 -6.51 -12.04 3.27
C TYR A 289 -5.57 -13.20 3.68
N ALA A 290 -4.40 -13.35 3.10
CA ALA A 290 -3.39 -14.39 3.36
C ALA A 290 -3.92 -15.86 3.48
N ILE A 291 -5.21 -16.05 3.32
CA ILE A 291 -5.90 -17.33 3.45
C ILE A 291 -6.00 -18.02 2.09
N GLU A 292 -6.10 -17.25 1.04
CA GLU A 292 -6.31 -17.70 -0.33
C GLU A 292 -5.15 -17.26 -1.21
N GLY A 293 -4.20 -18.13 -1.43
CA GLY A 293 -3.11 -17.92 -2.37
C GLY A 293 -1.76 -17.61 -1.71
N LEU A 294 -0.88 -17.07 -2.47
CA LEU A 294 0.55 -16.86 -2.37
C LEU A 294 1.17 -16.61 -0.98
N GLY A 295 0.51 -15.92 -0.06
CA GLY A 295 1.12 -15.59 1.24
C GLY A 295 1.49 -16.81 2.10
N ARG A 296 0.60 -17.80 2.24
CA ARG A 296 0.93 -19.05 2.96
C ARG A 296 1.72 -20.03 2.10
N GLU A 297 1.40 -20.11 0.83
CA GLU A 297 2.04 -21.04 -0.08
C GLU A 297 3.42 -20.56 -0.49
N ALA A 298 3.60 -19.25 -0.67
CA ALA A 298 4.90 -18.62 -0.85
C ALA A 298 5.79 -18.83 0.37
N LEU A 299 5.28 -18.60 1.58
CA LEU A 299 5.99 -18.87 2.83
C LEU A 299 6.22 -20.38 3.04
N ARG A 300 5.30 -21.26 2.61
CA ARG A 300 5.45 -22.73 2.68
C ARG A 300 6.39 -23.29 1.64
N ARG A 301 6.48 -22.70 0.44
CA ARG A 301 7.34 -23.17 -0.65
C ARG A 301 8.79 -22.72 -0.52
N GLY A 302 9.17 -22.06 0.57
CA GLY A 302 10.52 -21.55 0.75
C GLY A 302 10.90 -20.51 -0.29
N MET A 303 9.92 -19.71 -0.75
CA MET A 303 10.18 -18.60 -1.67
C MET A 303 11.20 -17.65 -1.06
N PRO A 304 12.04 -16.98 -1.88
CA PRO A 304 13.01 -16.03 -1.37
C PRO A 304 12.29 -15.00 -0.52
N GLN A 305 12.50 -15.06 0.78
CA GLN A 305 11.86 -14.19 1.79
C GLN A 305 12.29 -12.73 1.66
N GLU A 306 13.25 -12.50 0.80
CA GLU A 306 13.76 -11.17 0.45
C GLU A 306 12.92 -10.47 -0.61
N HIS A 307 12.08 -11.20 -1.39
CA HIS A 307 11.22 -10.56 -2.37
C HIS A 307 10.11 -9.80 -1.64
N PRO A 308 9.97 -8.48 -1.87
CA PRO A 308 8.93 -7.68 -1.24
C PRO A 308 7.53 -8.16 -1.61
N TRP A 309 6.64 -8.19 -0.64
CA TRP A 309 5.24 -8.54 -0.83
C TRP A 309 4.33 -7.70 0.07
N GLU A 310 3.05 -7.64 -0.24
CA GLU A 310 2.06 -6.99 0.61
C GLU A 310 0.76 -7.79 0.69
N GLU A 311 0.09 -7.67 1.82
CA GLU A 311 -1.26 -8.15 1.99
C GLU A 311 -2.26 -7.01 1.90
N TRP A 312 -3.26 -7.15 1.04
CA TRP A 312 -4.44 -6.30 1.02
C TRP A 312 -5.52 -6.90 1.92
N ARG A 313 -6.00 -6.10 2.85
CA ARG A 313 -6.98 -6.56 3.81
C ARG A 313 -7.95 -5.45 4.19
N ALA A 314 -9.25 -5.71 4.00
CA ALA A 314 -10.29 -4.82 4.49
C ALA A 314 -10.32 -4.80 6.02
N LEU A 315 -10.62 -3.64 6.60
CA LEU A 315 -10.92 -3.52 8.03
C LEU A 315 -12.20 -4.25 8.39
N GLY A 316 -13.20 -4.22 7.51
CA GLY A 316 -14.39 -5.07 7.54
C GLY A 316 -14.18 -6.37 6.77
N TRP A 317 -15.23 -6.89 6.19
CA TRP A 317 -15.21 -8.04 5.29
C TRP A 317 -15.29 -7.66 3.82
N SER A 318 -15.77 -6.45 3.51
CA SER A 318 -15.83 -5.85 2.18
C SER A 318 -14.75 -4.80 2.04
N PHE A 319 -14.13 -4.68 0.87
CA PHE A 319 -13.23 -3.58 0.56
C PHE A 319 -14.03 -2.28 0.39
N GLY A 320 -15.05 -2.24 -0.46
CA GLY A 320 -15.98 -1.12 -0.52
C GLY A 320 -16.88 -1.05 0.73
N TRP A 321 -17.35 0.15 1.05
CA TRP A 321 -18.28 0.32 2.16
C TRP A 321 -19.54 -0.53 1.99
N ASN A 322 -19.81 -1.38 3.00
CA ASN A 322 -21.00 -2.21 3.08
C ASN A 322 -21.84 -1.80 4.29
N LYS A 323 -22.96 -1.12 4.06
CA LYS A 323 -23.84 -0.64 5.16
C LYS A 323 -24.54 -1.74 5.97
N PHE A 324 -24.42 -3.00 5.54
CA PHE A 324 -24.96 -4.17 6.24
C PHE A 324 -23.94 -4.84 7.16
N GLU A 325 -22.68 -4.39 7.13
CA GLU A 325 -21.69 -4.81 8.11
C GLU A 325 -21.99 -4.22 9.49
N GLN A 326 -21.78 -5.03 10.51
CA GLN A 326 -21.90 -4.68 11.91
C GLN A 326 -20.52 -4.69 12.57
N SER A 327 -20.39 -4.14 13.78
CA SER A 327 -19.11 -4.06 14.50
C SER A 327 -18.38 -5.40 14.60
N ARG A 328 -19.10 -6.53 14.70
CA ARG A 328 -18.51 -7.88 14.73
C ARG A 328 -17.79 -8.29 13.42
N HIS A 329 -18.09 -7.63 12.31
CA HIS A 329 -17.48 -7.89 11.01
C HIS A 329 -16.15 -7.17 10.84
N TYR A 330 -15.87 -6.17 11.67
CA TYR A 330 -14.63 -5.41 11.65
C TYR A 330 -13.58 -6.03 12.55
N MET A 331 -12.33 -6.01 12.11
CA MET A 331 -11.21 -6.38 12.97
C MET A 331 -11.18 -5.51 14.21
N THR A 332 -10.82 -6.11 15.36
CA THR A 332 -10.50 -5.36 16.56
C THR A 332 -9.15 -4.65 16.41
N GLU A 333 -8.87 -3.67 17.27
CA GLU A 333 -7.59 -2.96 17.31
C GLU A 333 -6.41 -3.93 17.45
N SER A 334 -6.53 -4.90 18.39
CA SER A 334 -5.52 -5.94 18.58
C SER A 334 -5.31 -6.80 17.32
N GLN A 335 -6.37 -7.13 16.59
CA GLN A 335 -6.27 -7.90 15.36
C GLN A 335 -5.60 -7.11 14.22
N CYS A 336 -5.87 -5.79 14.13
CA CYS A 336 -5.19 -4.91 13.15
C CYS A 336 -3.68 -4.85 13.42
N ILE A 337 -3.29 -4.64 14.68
CA ILE A 337 -1.89 -4.60 15.11
C ILE A 337 -1.22 -5.96 14.85
N GLU A 338 -1.88 -7.05 15.25
CA GLU A 338 -1.34 -8.40 15.04
C GLU A 338 -1.14 -8.71 13.55
N ARG A 339 -2.07 -8.24 12.71
CA ARG A 339 -1.94 -8.43 11.27
C ARG A 339 -0.74 -7.69 10.70
N LEU A 340 -0.52 -6.44 11.12
CA LEU A 340 0.68 -5.68 10.75
C LEU A 340 1.96 -6.41 11.19
N VAL A 341 2.02 -6.81 12.44
CA VAL A 341 3.19 -7.51 13.01
C VAL A 341 3.43 -8.84 12.27
N TRP A 342 2.35 -9.57 11.96
CA TRP A 342 2.44 -10.81 11.18
C TRP A 342 3.02 -10.60 9.78
N CYS A 343 2.54 -9.60 9.05
CA CYS A 343 3.05 -9.28 7.71
C CYS A 343 4.55 -8.90 7.78
N VAL A 344 4.88 -7.99 8.69
CA VAL A 344 6.24 -7.44 8.81
C VAL A 344 7.25 -8.49 9.26
N SER A 345 6.90 -9.34 10.22
CA SER A 345 7.75 -10.46 10.65
C SER A 345 7.96 -11.49 9.54
N GLY A 346 7.02 -11.60 8.60
CA GLY A 346 7.14 -12.42 7.39
C GLY A 346 7.83 -11.70 6.21
N GLY A 347 8.33 -10.48 6.40
CA GLY A 347 9.06 -9.70 5.37
C GLY A 347 8.18 -8.86 4.45
N GLY A 348 6.86 -8.86 4.67
CA GLY A 348 5.89 -8.11 3.86
C GLY A 348 5.51 -6.75 4.42
N ASN A 349 4.63 -6.08 3.68
CA ASN A 349 3.90 -4.91 4.11
C ASN A 349 2.42 -5.29 4.38
N LEU A 350 1.76 -4.56 5.26
CA LEU A 350 0.30 -4.60 5.38
C LEU A 350 -0.29 -3.39 4.68
N VAL A 351 -1.31 -3.62 3.84
CA VAL A 351 -2.16 -2.58 3.26
C VAL A 351 -3.57 -2.78 3.78
N LEU A 352 -4.00 -1.91 4.70
CA LEU A 352 -5.38 -1.92 5.17
C LEU A 352 -6.28 -1.12 4.24
N ASP A 353 -7.43 -1.69 3.95
CA ASP A 353 -8.43 -1.02 3.13
C ASP A 353 -9.47 -0.30 3.95
N VAL A 354 -9.84 0.86 3.46
CA VAL A 354 -10.99 1.64 3.92
C VAL A 354 -11.98 1.85 2.78
N GLY A 355 -13.27 1.63 3.06
CA GLY A 355 -14.37 1.90 2.14
C GLY A 355 -15.13 3.16 2.59
N PRO A 356 -14.93 4.33 1.96
CA PRO A 356 -15.70 5.53 2.28
C PRO A 356 -17.17 5.42 1.84
N THR A 357 -18.04 6.11 2.56
CA THR A 357 -19.44 6.32 2.18
C THR A 357 -19.55 7.12 0.86
N PRO A 358 -20.68 7.09 0.15
CA PRO A 358 -20.80 7.76 -1.16
C PRO A 358 -20.61 9.28 -1.08
N ASP A 359 -20.77 9.86 0.10
CA ASP A 359 -20.52 11.28 0.37
C ASP A 359 -19.04 11.60 0.72
N GLY A 360 -18.18 10.57 0.85
CA GLY A 360 -16.73 10.76 1.05
C GLY A 360 -16.24 10.66 2.49
N ARG A 361 -17.07 10.27 3.46
CA ARG A 361 -16.64 10.09 4.85
C ARG A 361 -16.11 8.67 5.06
N ILE A 362 -14.99 8.55 5.76
CA ILE A 362 -14.52 7.24 6.26
C ILE A 362 -15.33 6.88 7.50
N PRO A 363 -15.96 5.69 7.57
CA PRO A 363 -16.74 5.26 8.74
C PRO A 363 -15.93 5.35 10.05
N VAL A 364 -16.57 5.83 11.13
CA VAL A 364 -15.93 6.07 12.44
C VAL A 364 -15.20 4.83 12.95
N ILE A 365 -15.81 3.65 12.81
CA ILE A 365 -15.17 2.39 13.24
C ILE A 365 -13.84 2.14 12.52
N MET A 366 -13.72 2.50 11.24
CA MET A 366 -12.47 2.38 10.50
C MET A 366 -11.45 3.41 10.99
N GLN A 367 -11.88 4.66 11.25
CA GLN A 367 -11.02 5.69 11.83
C GLN A 367 -10.45 5.26 13.18
N ASP A 368 -11.29 4.71 14.08
CA ASP A 368 -10.86 4.24 15.41
C ASP A 368 -9.79 3.15 15.31
N ARG A 369 -9.95 2.19 14.40
CA ARG A 369 -8.97 1.10 14.18
C ARG A 369 -7.63 1.65 13.68
N LEU A 370 -7.67 2.57 12.71
CA LEU A 370 -6.47 3.23 12.18
C LEU A 370 -5.74 4.04 13.27
N LEU A 371 -6.47 4.84 14.03
CA LEU A 371 -5.88 5.64 15.11
C LEU A 371 -5.30 4.79 16.24
N ALA A 372 -5.90 3.63 16.54
CA ALA A 372 -5.33 2.69 17.50
C ALA A 372 -4.01 2.11 17.01
N MET A 373 -3.91 1.79 15.71
CA MET A 373 -2.64 1.36 15.10
C MET A 373 -1.58 2.46 15.21
N GLY A 374 -1.95 3.71 14.93
CA GLY A 374 -1.04 4.85 15.06
C GLY A 374 -0.46 4.98 16.47
N ARG A 375 -1.33 4.98 17.50
CA ARG A 375 -0.89 5.03 18.91
C ARG A 375 0.08 3.90 19.26
N TRP A 376 -0.14 2.70 18.74
CA TRP A 376 0.77 1.57 18.96
C TRP A 376 2.10 1.76 18.22
N LEU A 377 2.05 2.25 16.97
CA LEU A 377 3.22 2.51 16.14
C LEU A 377 4.08 3.69 16.65
N ASP A 378 3.48 4.68 17.31
CA ASP A 378 4.22 5.77 17.96
C ASP A 378 5.21 5.25 19.01
N VAL A 379 4.87 4.13 19.67
CA VAL A 379 5.74 3.48 20.65
C VAL A 379 6.65 2.43 19.96
N ASN A 380 6.09 1.58 19.11
CA ASN A 380 6.75 0.36 18.63
C ASN A 380 7.30 0.48 17.20
N GLY A 381 7.22 1.65 16.58
CA GLY A 381 7.57 1.87 15.17
C GLY A 381 9.01 1.50 14.83
N GLU A 382 9.95 1.58 15.77
CA GLU A 382 11.34 1.17 15.56
C GLU A 382 11.45 -0.34 15.24
N ALA A 383 10.57 -1.17 15.75
CA ALA A 383 10.54 -2.60 15.45
C ALA A 383 9.86 -2.93 14.11
N ILE A 384 9.16 -1.97 13.51
CA ILE A 384 8.32 -2.13 12.31
C ILE A 384 8.98 -1.50 11.09
N TYR A 385 9.11 -0.16 11.06
CA TYR A 385 9.61 0.55 9.90
C TYR A 385 11.08 0.24 9.64
N GLY A 386 11.43 0.01 8.38
CA GLY A 386 12.81 -0.33 8.00
C GLY A 386 13.32 -1.68 8.49
N SER A 387 12.49 -2.43 9.22
CA SER A 387 12.88 -3.74 9.74
C SER A 387 12.97 -4.81 8.65
N ARG A 388 13.67 -5.89 8.98
CA ARG A 388 13.83 -7.10 8.16
C ARG A 388 13.45 -8.33 8.96
N ILE A 389 13.23 -9.43 8.28
CA ILE A 389 12.96 -10.72 8.92
C ILE A 389 14.12 -11.11 9.82
N TRP A 390 13.81 -11.63 10.99
CA TRP A 390 14.74 -12.39 11.81
C TRP A 390 14.27 -13.83 11.91
N TRP A 391 15.02 -14.75 11.26
CA TRP A 391 14.70 -16.16 11.24
C TRP A 391 15.31 -16.90 12.42
N THR A 392 14.51 -17.76 13.01
CA THR A 392 14.92 -18.71 14.05
C THR A 392 14.19 -20.03 13.81
N LYS A 393 14.76 -21.14 14.28
CA LYS A 393 14.09 -22.46 14.26
C LYS A 393 12.76 -22.47 15.01
N ASP A 394 12.55 -21.50 15.91
CA ASP A 394 11.33 -21.38 16.70
C ASP A 394 10.21 -20.59 15.98
N TYR A 395 10.43 -20.12 14.77
CA TYR A 395 9.52 -19.18 14.09
C TYR A 395 8.06 -19.66 14.08
N GLU A 396 7.80 -20.92 13.72
CA GLU A 396 6.44 -21.46 13.64
C GLU A 396 5.80 -21.61 15.03
N SER A 397 6.57 -22.13 16.01
CA SER A 397 6.07 -22.29 17.39
C SER A 397 5.85 -20.94 18.08
N ALA A 398 6.73 -19.96 17.84
CA ALA A 398 6.60 -18.61 18.34
C ALA A 398 5.32 -17.95 17.78
N LYS A 399 5.11 -18.04 16.47
CA LYS A 399 3.94 -17.52 15.79
C LYS A 399 2.63 -18.15 16.29
N ALA A 400 2.61 -19.46 16.56
CA ALA A 400 1.48 -20.13 17.16
C ALA A 400 1.16 -19.59 18.57
N ASN A 401 2.15 -19.05 19.28
CA ASN A 401 2.04 -18.39 20.58
C ASN A 401 1.90 -16.86 20.48
N ARG A 402 1.62 -16.32 19.31
CA ARG A 402 1.49 -14.88 19.05
C ARG A 402 2.74 -14.10 19.47
N LEU A 403 3.91 -14.66 19.20
CA LEU A 403 5.23 -14.07 19.37
C LEU A 403 5.87 -13.93 17.97
N TYR A 404 6.34 -12.73 17.64
CA TYR A 404 6.83 -12.38 16.31
C TYR A 404 8.19 -11.71 16.43
N PHE A 405 9.00 -11.83 15.38
CA PHE A 405 10.37 -11.29 15.40
C PHE A 405 10.64 -10.42 14.19
N THR A 406 11.38 -9.34 14.43
CA THR A 406 11.96 -8.49 13.40
C THR A 406 13.40 -8.13 13.77
N ARG A 407 14.16 -7.56 12.84
CA ARG A 407 15.51 -7.01 13.15
C ARG A 407 15.79 -5.71 12.41
N GLN A 408 16.65 -4.90 13.01
CA GLN A 408 17.33 -3.77 12.37
C GLN A 408 18.82 -3.87 12.66
N GLY A 409 19.63 -4.10 11.62
CA GLY A 409 21.04 -4.41 11.82
C GLY A 409 21.21 -5.60 12.77
N GLU A 410 21.95 -5.39 13.84
CA GLU A 410 22.19 -6.38 14.88
C GLU A 410 21.13 -6.43 15.99
N THR A 411 20.24 -5.45 16.05
CA THR A 411 19.16 -5.41 17.04
C THR A 411 18.01 -6.29 16.60
N VAL A 412 17.58 -7.20 17.48
CA VAL A 412 16.40 -8.05 17.29
C VAL A 412 15.27 -7.53 18.16
N TYR A 413 14.06 -7.61 17.64
CA TYR A 413 12.83 -7.26 18.35
C TYR A 413 11.95 -8.48 18.51
N ALA A 414 11.50 -8.75 19.74
CA ALA A 414 10.49 -9.75 20.06
C ALA A 414 9.17 -9.03 20.38
N ILE A 415 8.16 -9.23 19.54
CA ILE A 415 6.84 -8.59 19.64
C ILE A 415 5.85 -9.64 20.11
N THR A 416 5.26 -9.44 21.29
CA THR A 416 4.36 -10.42 21.93
C THR A 416 3.00 -9.82 22.26
N PHE A 417 1.95 -10.60 22.06
CA PHE A 417 0.57 -10.29 22.41
C PHE A 417 0.16 -10.85 23.79
N ARG A 418 1.13 -11.32 24.54
CA ARG A 418 0.99 -11.79 25.91
C ARG A 418 2.15 -11.24 26.73
N TRP A 419 1.83 -10.67 27.91
CA TRP A 419 2.88 -10.21 28.81
C TRP A 419 3.74 -11.39 29.28
N PRO A 420 5.08 -11.33 29.15
CA PRO A 420 5.97 -12.40 29.57
C PRO A 420 6.30 -12.25 31.06
N ASP A 421 5.56 -12.91 31.91
CA ASP A 421 5.82 -12.97 33.34
C ASP A 421 6.79 -14.13 33.72
N ALA A 422 7.17 -14.19 34.98
CA ALA A 422 8.10 -15.21 35.48
C ALA A 422 7.57 -16.66 35.35
N ALA A 423 6.24 -16.85 35.33
CA ALA A 423 5.63 -18.16 35.15
C ALA A 423 5.60 -18.61 33.68
N ARG A 424 5.69 -17.64 32.76
CA ARG A 424 5.62 -17.86 31.32
C ARG A 424 6.62 -16.96 30.58
N PRO A 425 7.93 -17.15 30.80
CA PRO A 425 8.96 -16.37 30.13
C PRO A 425 8.95 -16.61 28.61
N ILE A 426 9.59 -15.72 27.87
CA ILE A 426 9.89 -15.94 26.46
C ILE A 426 11.27 -16.59 26.37
N THR A 427 11.36 -17.66 25.59
CA THR A 427 12.64 -18.31 25.24
C THR A 427 12.84 -18.19 23.74
N MET A 428 14.05 -17.77 23.34
CA MET A 428 14.47 -17.60 21.96
C MET A 428 15.79 -18.34 21.75
N HIS A 429 15.90 -19.09 20.66
CA HIS A 429 17.14 -19.78 20.31
C HIS A 429 17.88 -19.04 19.18
N ASP A 430 19.16 -19.38 19.03
CA ASP A 430 20.04 -18.85 17.99
C ASP A 430 20.21 -17.31 18.02
N VAL A 431 20.00 -16.69 19.20
CA VAL A 431 20.08 -15.24 19.37
C VAL A 431 21.51 -14.71 19.30
N GLY A 432 22.51 -15.56 19.57
CA GLY A 432 23.91 -15.17 19.66
C GLY A 432 24.25 -14.50 21.00
N LYS A 433 25.23 -13.58 21.00
CA LYS A 433 25.65 -12.89 22.21
C LYS A 433 24.71 -11.72 22.50
N VAL A 434 24.04 -11.73 23.62
CA VAL A 434 23.12 -10.67 24.08
C VAL A 434 23.86 -9.73 25.02
N LYS A 435 23.72 -8.43 24.80
CA LYS A 435 24.25 -7.36 25.62
C LYS A 435 23.21 -6.78 26.56
N ASN A 436 21.96 -6.64 26.08
CA ASN A 436 20.87 -6.05 26.84
C ASN A 436 19.51 -6.47 26.30
N VAL A 437 18.49 -6.44 27.16
CA VAL A 437 17.07 -6.63 26.83
C VAL A 437 16.25 -5.57 27.53
N THR A 438 15.51 -4.78 26.76
CA THR A 438 14.68 -3.68 27.28
C THR A 438 13.27 -3.73 26.70
N LEU A 439 12.27 -3.18 27.41
CA LEU A 439 10.92 -2.97 26.93
C LEU A 439 10.87 -1.66 26.13
N VAL A 440 10.46 -1.72 24.88
CA VAL A 440 10.30 -0.53 24.03
C VAL A 440 9.20 0.37 24.61
N GLY A 441 9.49 1.68 24.69
CA GLY A 441 8.60 2.68 25.29
C GLY A 441 8.63 2.74 26.83
N ALA A 442 9.33 1.82 27.51
CA ALA A 442 9.56 1.83 28.94
C ALA A 442 10.95 1.23 29.27
N PRO A 443 12.05 1.93 28.92
CA PRO A 443 13.41 1.39 29.05
C PRO A 443 13.82 1.11 30.50
N ASP A 444 13.19 1.79 31.45
CA ASP A 444 13.44 1.61 32.90
C ASP A 444 12.63 0.46 33.50
N ALA A 445 11.74 -0.18 32.73
CA ALA A 445 10.99 -1.34 33.18
C ALA A 445 11.94 -2.51 33.44
N LYS A 446 11.76 -3.17 34.60
CA LYS A 446 12.62 -4.28 34.98
C LYS A 446 12.34 -5.52 34.12
N VAL A 447 13.31 -5.84 33.24
CA VAL A 447 13.35 -7.08 32.46
C VAL A 447 14.41 -8.00 33.08
N VAL A 448 14.01 -9.20 33.44
CA VAL A 448 14.91 -10.25 33.96
C VAL A 448 15.23 -11.16 32.80
N TRP A 449 16.53 -11.32 32.48
CA TRP A 449 16.94 -12.15 31.38
C TRP A 449 18.24 -12.91 31.65
N GLU A 450 18.38 -14.04 30.98
CA GLU A 450 19.59 -14.86 30.96
C GLU A 450 19.88 -15.28 29.52
N ALA A 451 21.13 -15.19 29.11
CA ALA A 451 21.59 -15.66 27.81
C ALA A 451 22.72 -16.67 27.99
N LYS A 452 22.51 -17.89 27.52
CA LYS A 452 23.45 -18.99 27.62
C LYS A 452 23.40 -19.87 26.37
N ASP A 453 24.57 -20.21 25.83
CA ASP A 453 24.72 -21.11 24.68
C ASP A 453 23.82 -20.75 23.47
N GLY A 454 23.71 -19.43 23.17
CA GLY A 454 22.88 -18.91 22.08
C GLY A 454 21.38 -18.90 22.37
N THR A 455 20.95 -19.31 23.54
CA THR A 455 19.57 -19.24 24.01
C THR A 455 19.38 -18.05 24.93
N LEU A 456 18.36 -17.23 24.66
CA LEU A 456 17.91 -16.13 25.51
C LEU A 456 16.57 -16.49 26.13
N THR A 457 16.48 -16.38 27.47
CA THR A 457 15.21 -16.45 28.20
C THR A 457 15.01 -15.14 28.94
N PHE A 458 13.81 -14.55 28.82
CA PHE A 458 13.48 -13.31 29.51
C PHE A 458 12.01 -13.24 29.98
N SER A 459 11.80 -12.47 31.04
CA SER A 459 10.50 -12.07 31.55
C SER A 459 10.51 -10.62 32.01
N ALA A 460 9.36 -9.98 32.06
CA ALA A 460 9.21 -8.62 32.55
C ALA A 460 8.37 -8.60 33.84
N VAL A 461 8.80 -7.77 34.78
CA VAL A 461 7.99 -7.52 35.99
C VAL A 461 6.71 -6.80 35.55
N PRO A 462 5.52 -7.22 36.04
CA PRO A 462 4.28 -6.54 35.72
C PRO A 462 4.33 -5.04 36.04
N LEU A 463 3.87 -4.23 35.12
CA LEU A 463 3.75 -2.78 35.27
C LEU A 463 2.34 -2.42 35.72
N ALA A 464 2.19 -1.32 36.44
CA ALA A 464 0.89 -0.75 36.72
C ALA A 464 0.19 -0.30 35.41
N PRO A 465 -1.13 -0.33 35.31
CA PRO A 465 -1.84 0.00 34.07
C PRO A 465 -1.55 1.39 33.52
N ASP A 466 -1.24 2.35 34.39
CA ASP A 466 -0.90 3.73 34.07
C ASP A 466 0.56 3.93 33.60
N THR A 467 1.41 2.92 33.79
CA THR A 467 2.82 2.93 33.37
C THR A 467 3.11 2.03 32.18
N LEU A 468 2.08 1.32 31.66
CA LEU A 468 2.22 0.54 30.44
C LEU A 468 2.49 1.46 29.24
N PRO A 469 3.54 1.20 28.43
CA PRO A 469 3.91 2.08 27.33
C PRO A 469 2.89 2.08 26.19
N CYS A 470 2.15 0.97 26.03
CA CYS A 470 1.14 0.78 24.99
C CYS A 470 0.17 -0.35 25.37
N GLN A 471 -0.86 -0.53 24.52
CA GLN A 471 -1.85 -1.59 24.65
C GLN A 471 -1.67 -2.63 23.52
N HIS A 472 -2.32 -3.78 23.70
CA HIS A 472 -2.47 -4.88 22.73
C HIS A 472 -1.22 -5.76 22.54
N ALA A 473 -0.03 -5.18 22.32
CA ALA A 473 1.20 -5.94 22.14
C ALA A 473 2.39 -5.14 22.65
N TRP A 474 3.41 -5.83 23.14
CA TRP A 474 4.62 -5.27 23.72
C TRP A 474 5.86 -5.74 22.97
N THR A 475 6.79 -4.84 22.75
CA THR A 475 8.01 -5.11 22.02
C THR A 475 9.21 -5.10 22.95
N PHE A 476 10.01 -6.16 22.91
CA PHE A 476 11.29 -6.23 23.62
C PHE A 476 12.43 -6.06 22.62
N ARG A 477 13.29 -5.10 22.91
CA ARG A 477 14.51 -4.82 22.13
C ARG A 477 15.65 -5.62 22.71
N ILE A 478 16.31 -6.39 21.87
CA ILE A 478 17.42 -7.30 22.20
C ILE A 478 18.65 -6.80 21.47
N GLU A 479 19.60 -6.25 22.19
CA GLU A 479 20.88 -5.77 21.68
C GLU A 479 21.89 -6.94 21.70
N ARG A 480 22.49 -7.20 20.52
CA ARG A 480 23.45 -8.30 20.34
C ARG A 480 24.89 -7.81 20.20
#